data_8be77a63a3f99b3f75640110ff9132b7
#
_entry.id   8be77a63a3f99b3f75640110ff9132b7
#
_cell.length_a   1.000
_cell.length_b   1.000
_cell.length_c   1.000
_cell.angle_alpha   90.00
_cell.angle_beta   90.00
_cell.angle_gamma   90.00
#
_symmetry.space_group_name_H-M   'P 1'
#
loop_
_entity.id
_entity.type
_entity.pdbx_description
1 polymer ?
#
loop_
_entity_poly.entity_id
_entity_poly.type
_entity_poly.pdbx_seq_one_letter_code
_entity_poly.pdbx_strand_id
1 'polypeptide(L)'
;MQPSKEVLDYIENEILPQYNGIGGHTDSHIREVMSRSLNFAKQAPGVNIDMVVLIAAFHDLGRLVDQETHNIESGKMVRADKFLKKHFSDTEIEIMAEAVEDHRASLGREPRNIYGKIVSSADRNTDINKMLGRVYDYHRHLYPDMEENQLIEESRVHLRKKYSPDGYAASTMYFDDPNFADCLTRVEEITRSPEDFLKLMQDYNERRRTASA
;
A
#
# COMPACT_ATOMS: atom_id res chain seq x y z
N MET A 1 -0.40 19.48 12.87
CA MET A 1 0.52 19.83 11.77
C MET A 1 -0.22 19.56 10.47
N GLN A 2 -0.18 20.50 9.54
CA GLN A 2 -0.83 20.36 8.23
C GLN A 2 0.22 20.59 7.14
N PRO A 3 0.12 19.89 5.99
CA PRO A 3 0.99 20.16 4.84
C PRO A 3 0.79 21.58 4.33
N SER A 4 1.82 22.12 3.68
CA SER A 4 1.74 23.43 3.02
C SER A 4 0.76 23.39 1.85
N LYS A 5 0.11 24.53 1.59
CA LYS A 5 -0.84 24.63 0.47
C LYS A 5 -0.14 24.37 -0.88
N GLU A 6 1.10 24.83 -1.03
CA GLU A 6 1.87 24.67 -2.26
C GLU A 6 2.13 23.20 -2.57
N VAL A 7 2.48 22.40 -1.56
CA VAL A 7 2.67 20.94 -1.70
C VAL A 7 1.35 20.24 -2.03
N LEU A 8 0.26 20.61 -1.36
CA LEU A 8 -1.05 20.03 -1.65
C LEU A 8 -1.52 20.35 -3.06
N ASP A 9 -1.39 21.61 -3.49
CA ASP A 9 -1.73 22.02 -4.86
C ASP A 9 -0.90 21.27 -5.91
N TYR A 10 0.39 21.04 -5.65
CA TYR A 10 1.27 20.25 -6.52
C TYR A 10 0.82 18.78 -6.59
N ILE A 11 0.53 18.15 -5.47
CA ILE A 11 0.04 16.76 -5.45
C ILE A 11 -1.26 16.63 -6.22
N GLU A 12 -2.22 17.53 -5.99
CA GLU A 12 -3.54 17.50 -6.64
C GLU A 12 -3.46 17.69 -8.17
N ASN A 13 -2.64 18.61 -8.62
CA ASN A 13 -2.63 19.01 -10.03
C ASN A 13 -1.63 18.22 -10.88
N GLU A 14 -0.52 17.74 -10.30
CA GLU A 14 0.58 17.13 -11.06
C GLU A 14 0.78 15.65 -10.76
N ILE A 15 0.57 15.19 -9.51
CA ILE A 15 0.87 13.81 -9.15
C ILE A 15 -0.35 12.90 -9.25
N LEU A 16 -1.47 13.26 -8.59
CA LEU A 16 -2.66 12.41 -8.58
C LEU A 16 -3.25 12.12 -9.97
N PRO A 17 -3.24 13.06 -10.95
CA PRO A 17 -3.75 12.75 -12.28
C PRO A 17 -2.98 11.63 -13.00
N GLN A 18 -1.72 11.39 -12.65
CA GLN A 18 -0.91 10.32 -13.24
C GLN A 18 -1.39 8.93 -12.85
N TYR A 19 -2.08 8.79 -11.72
CA TYR A 19 -2.65 7.51 -11.27
C TYR A 19 -3.86 7.03 -12.09
N ASN A 20 -4.45 7.87 -12.93
CA ASN A 20 -5.57 7.48 -13.79
C ASN A 20 -5.21 6.35 -14.80
N GLY A 21 -3.93 6.07 -15.04
CA GLY A 21 -3.45 4.99 -15.88
C GLY A 21 -3.05 3.71 -15.13
N ILE A 22 -3.12 3.70 -13.79
CA ILE A 22 -2.62 2.60 -12.97
C ILE A 22 -3.78 1.76 -12.45
N GLY A 23 -3.95 0.55 -12.99
CA GLY A 23 -4.98 -0.38 -12.54
C GLY A 23 -4.84 -0.76 -11.07
N GLY A 24 -5.95 -0.65 -10.29
CA GLY A 24 -5.99 -1.03 -8.88
C GLY A 24 -5.34 -0.06 -7.88
N HIS A 25 -4.66 1.00 -8.36
CA HIS A 25 -4.03 2.05 -7.56
C HIS A 25 -4.60 3.41 -7.99
N THR A 26 -5.82 3.67 -7.56
CA THR A 26 -6.55 4.91 -7.86
C THR A 26 -6.10 6.05 -6.96
N ASP A 27 -6.44 7.29 -7.31
CA ASP A 27 -6.22 8.46 -6.47
C ASP A 27 -6.80 8.29 -5.06
N SER A 28 -7.91 7.56 -4.91
CA SER A 28 -8.50 7.27 -3.59
C SER A 28 -7.57 6.44 -2.69
N HIS A 29 -6.82 5.48 -3.24
CA HIS A 29 -5.81 4.75 -2.48
C HIS A 29 -4.69 5.68 -2.03
N ILE A 30 -4.19 6.53 -2.93
CA ILE A 30 -3.10 7.46 -2.59
C ILE A 30 -3.55 8.44 -1.49
N ARG A 31 -4.76 8.98 -1.58
CA ARG A 31 -5.34 9.85 -0.53
C ARG A 31 -5.49 9.12 0.80
N GLU A 32 -5.87 7.84 0.78
CA GLU A 32 -5.92 6.99 1.99
C GLU A 32 -4.52 6.85 2.60
N VAL A 33 -3.51 6.52 1.80
CA VAL A 33 -2.11 6.39 2.26
C VAL A 33 -1.58 7.72 2.79
N MET A 34 -1.86 8.86 2.13
CA MET A 34 -1.50 10.21 2.62
C MET A 34 -2.14 10.49 3.99
N SER A 35 -3.44 10.22 4.14
CA SER A 35 -4.17 10.44 5.39
C SER A 35 -3.60 9.58 6.54
N ARG A 36 -3.33 8.30 6.28
CA ARG A 36 -2.72 7.39 7.27
C ARG A 36 -1.29 7.79 7.59
N SER A 37 -0.49 8.20 6.60
CA SER A 37 0.86 8.72 6.81
C SER A 37 0.87 9.93 7.74
N LEU A 38 -0.07 10.86 7.58
CA LEU A 38 -0.25 12.00 8.48
C LEU A 38 -0.61 11.57 9.91
N ASN A 39 -1.39 10.49 10.08
CA ASN A 39 -1.69 9.95 11.40
C ASN A 39 -0.46 9.32 12.08
N PHE A 40 0.34 8.56 11.33
CA PHE A 40 1.58 7.99 11.87
C PHE A 40 2.66 9.05 12.13
N ALA A 41 2.68 10.12 11.35
CA ALA A 41 3.57 11.25 11.60
C ALA A 41 3.37 11.89 12.99
N LYS A 42 2.17 11.79 13.57
CA LYS A 42 1.91 12.23 14.97
C LYS A 42 2.67 11.39 16.00
N GLN A 43 3.01 10.15 15.67
CA GLN A 43 3.79 9.22 16.51
C GLN A 43 5.30 9.36 16.25
N ALA A 44 5.71 10.17 15.27
CA ALA A 44 7.10 10.39 14.86
C ALA A 44 7.46 11.90 14.96
N PRO A 45 7.76 12.42 16.15
CA PRO A 45 8.04 13.83 16.31
C PRO A 45 9.28 14.29 15.51
N GLY A 46 9.23 15.48 14.95
CA GLY A 46 10.33 16.07 14.19
C GLY A 46 10.35 15.76 12.69
N VAL A 47 9.40 14.97 12.16
CA VAL A 47 9.29 14.76 10.71
C VAL A 47 8.73 16.00 10.01
N ASN A 48 9.23 16.25 8.80
CA ASN A 48 8.69 17.27 7.91
C ASN A 48 7.39 16.75 7.26
N ILE A 49 6.27 17.40 7.52
CA ILE A 49 4.93 16.97 7.09
C ILE A 49 4.75 17.06 5.57
N ASP A 50 5.39 18.03 4.91
CA ASP A 50 5.39 18.13 3.45
C ASP A 50 6.09 16.93 2.82
N MET A 51 7.23 16.51 3.37
CA MET A 51 7.90 15.28 2.93
C MET A 51 7.02 14.03 3.14
N VAL A 52 6.31 13.93 4.28
CA VAL A 52 5.42 12.80 4.57
C VAL A 52 4.36 12.61 3.48
N VAL A 53 3.66 13.69 3.11
CA VAL A 53 2.59 13.58 2.10
C VAL A 53 3.13 13.40 0.68
N LEU A 54 4.29 14.01 0.35
CA LEU A 54 4.95 13.81 -0.93
C LEU A 54 5.40 12.37 -1.12
N ILE A 55 6.05 11.77 -0.12
CA ILE A 55 6.45 10.36 -0.14
C ILE A 55 5.23 9.47 -0.37
N ALA A 56 4.15 9.71 0.39
CA ALA A 56 2.90 8.97 0.21
C ALA A 56 2.29 9.18 -1.18
N ALA A 57 2.40 10.37 -1.77
CA ALA A 57 1.91 10.64 -3.12
C ALA A 57 2.74 9.97 -4.21
N PHE A 58 4.04 9.81 -4.04
CA PHE A 58 4.95 9.22 -5.03
C PHE A 58 5.11 7.70 -4.94
N HIS A 59 4.75 7.05 -3.80
CA HIS A 59 5.21 5.70 -3.47
C HIS A 59 4.95 4.65 -4.56
N ASP A 60 3.83 4.73 -5.24
CA ASP A 60 3.39 3.77 -6.26
C ASP A 60 3.45 4.31 -7.72
N LEU A 61 3.94 5.53 -7.93
CA LEU A 61 3.95 6.18 -9.25
C LEU A 61 4.80 5.41 -10.28
N GLY A 62 5.83 4.72 -9.83
CA GLY A 62 6.69 3.88 -10.67
C GLY A 62 5.97 2.70 -11.33
N ARG A 63 4.74 2.36 -10.93
CA ARG A 63 3.89 1.37 -11.61
C ARG A 63 3.54 1.75 -13.04
N LEU A 64 3.67 3.03 -13.39
CA LEU A 64 3.58 3.50 -14.78
C LEU A 64 4.72 2.95 -15.65
N VAL A 65 5.84 2.58 -15.04
CA VAL A 65 7.04 2.09 -15.74
C VAL A 65 7.11 0.57 -15.63
N ASP A 66 7.10 0.03 -14.41
CA ASP A 66 7.22 -1.40 -14.16
C ASP A 66 6.56 -1.81 -12.85
N GLN A 67 5.75 -2.87 -12.90
CA GLN A 67 4.96 -3.35 -11.76
C GLN A 67 5.82 -4.01 -10.68
N GLU A 68 6.91 -4.69 -11.04
CA GLU A 68 7.74 -5.43 -10.09
C GLU A 68 8.74 -4.53 -9.38
N THR A 69 9.31 -3.59 -10.10
CA THR A 69 10.34 -2.66 -9.63
C THR A 69 9.78 -1.27 -9.31
N HIS A 70 8.45 -1.12 -9.24
CA HIS A 70 7.78 0.19 -9.09
C HIS A 70 8.34 1.05 -7.95
N ASN A 71 8.73 0.46 -6.85
CA ASN A 71 9.31 1.19 -5.74
C ASN A 71 10.63 1.87 -6.11
N ILE A 72 11.50 1.19 -6.89
CA ILE A 72 12.75 1.75 -7.40
C ILE A 72 12.47 2.83 -8.45
N GLU A 73 11.54 2.57 -9.37
CA GLU A 73 11.15 3.55 -10.38
C GLU A 73 10.53 4.80 -9.74
N SER A 74 9.69 4.65 -8.71
CA SER A 74 9.16 5.77 -7.93
C SER A 74 10.29 6.59 -7.28
N GLY A 75 11.30 5.93 -6.70
CA GLY A 75 12.48 6.61 -6.14
C GLY A 75 13.26 7.42 -7.19
N LYS A 76 13.41 6.89 -8.42
CA LYS A 76 14.01 7.63 -9.56
C LYS A 76 13.17 8.86 -9.92
N MET A 77 11.83 8.73 -9.93
CA MET A 77 10.93 9.86 -10.19
C MET A 77 11.07 10.96 -9.13
N VAL A 78 11.15 10.60 -7.85
CA VAL A 78 11.42 11.57 -6.76
C VAL A 78 12.72 12.34 -7.02
N ARG A 79 13.82 11.64 -7.32
CA ARG A 79 15.13 12.29 -7.60
C ARG A 79 15.11 13.17 -8.85
N ALA A 80 14.29 12.85 -9.84
CA ALA A 80 14.20 13.60 -11.09
C ALA A 80 13.27 14.81 -11.02
N ASP A 81 12.39 14.85 -10.03
CA ASP A 81 11.28 15.80 -9.97
C ASP A 81 11.74 17.25 -9.82
N LYS A 82 11.17 18.14 -10.64
CA LYS A 82 11.57 19.55 -10.71
C LYS A 82 11.01 20.39 -9.56
N PHE A 83 9.79 20.04 -9.08
CA PHE A 83 9.19 20.73 -7.96
C PHE A 83 9.98 20.44 -6.69
N LEU A 84 10.32 19.17 -6.45
CA LEU A 84 11.11 18.77 -5.30
C LEU A 84 12.49 19.46 -5.31
N LYS A 85 13.18 19.50 -6.44
CA LYS A 85 14.48 20.18 -6.58
C LYS A 85 14.43 21.69 -6.31
N LYS A 86 13.28 22.31 -6.48
CA LYS A 86 13.10 23.75 -6.20
C LYS A 86 12.84 24.02 -4.73
N HIS A 87 12.22 23.09 -4.00
CA HIS A 87 11.68 23.32 -2.65
C HIS A 87 12.41 22.58 -1.55
N PHE A 88 13.22 21.56 -1.88
CA PHE A 88 13.93 20.71 -0.94
C PHE A 88 15.40 20.60 -1.30
N SER A 89 16.26 20.40 -0.29
CA SER A 89 17.67 20.12 -0.47
C SER A 89 17.90 18.73 -1.08
N ASP A 90 19.06 18.51 -1.71
CA ASP A 90 19.45 17.21 -2.26
C ASP A 90 19.38 16.09 -1.20
N THR A 91 19.74 16.41 0.05
CA THR A 91 19.64 15.46 1.17
C THR A 91 18.20 15.08 1.49
N GLU A 92 17.27 16.03 1.50
CA GLU A 92 15.85 15.75 1.75
C GLU A 92 15.24 14.95 0.59
N ILE A 93 15.60 15.27 -0.66
CA ILE A 93 15.18 14.52 -1.84
C ILE A 93 15.67 13.06 -1.76
N GLU A 94 16.92 12.85 -1.35
CA GLU A 94 17.44 11.48 -1.19
C GLU A 94 16.71 10.72 -0.07
N ILE A 95 16.44 11.34 1.07
CA ILE A 95 15.62 10.75 2.15
C ILE A 95 14.22 10.37 1.64
N MET A 96 13.56 11.23 0.84
CA MET A 96 12.25 10.94 0.25
C MET A 96 12.34 9.78 -0.74
N ALA A 97 13.34 9.77 -1.61
CA ALA A 97 13.54 8.71 -2.59
C ALA A 97 13.78 7.35 -1.90
N GLU A 98 14.65 7.32 -0.89
CA GLU A 98 14.89 6.13 -0.08
C GLU A 98 13.62 5.63 0.62
N ALA A 99 12.81 6.54 1.16
CA ALA A 99 11.54 6.18 1.82
C ALA A 99 10.56 5.53 0.83
N VAL A 100 10.46 6.09 -0.37
CA VAL A 100 9.64 5.54 -1.46
C VAL A 100 10.15 4.16 -1.90
N GLU A 101 11.45 3.97 -2.07
CA GLU A 101 12.04 2.68 -2.40
C GLU A 101 11.77 1.60 -1.33
N ASP A 102 11.67 2.02 -0.07
CA ASP A 102 11.56 1.13 1.09
C ASP A 102 10.12 0.86 1.56
N HIS A 103 9.09 1.34 0.84
CA HIS A 103 7.69 1.24 1.29
C HIS A 103 7.11 -0.18 1.31
N ARG A 104 7.68 -1.12 0.52
CA ARG A 104 7.10 -2.46 0.34
C ARG A 104 7.11 -3.29 1.63
N ALA A 105 5.98 -3.96 1.94
CA ALA A 105 5.91 -4.93 3.05
C ALA A 105 6.94 -6.07 2.92
N SER A 106 7.26 -6.44 1.69
CA SER A 106 8.19 -7.53 1.35
C SER A 106 9.64 -7.08 1.22
N LEU A 107 10.01 -5.92 1.78
CA LEU A 107 11.35 -5.34 1.63
C LEU A 107 12.49 -6.24 2.14
N GLY A 108 12.23 -7.13 3.11
CA GLY A 108 13.24 -8.05 3.67
C GLY A 108 14.25 -7.40 4.63
N ARG A 109 14.15 -6.10 4.87
CA ARG A 109 14.93 -5.32 5.85
C ARG A 109 14.09 -4.16 6.39
N GLU A 110 14.57 -3.50 7.44
CA GLU A 110 13.94 -2.25 7.86
C GLU A 110 14.14 -1.13 6.83
N PRO A 111 13.15 -0.23 6.69
CA PRO A 111 13.32 1.01 5.93
C PRO A 111 14.49 1.84 6.47
N ARG A 112 15.25 2.46 5.56
CA ARG A 112 16.47 3.24 5.87
C ARG A 112 16.23 4.44 6.77
N ASN A 113 15.01 4.99 6.75
CA ASN A 113 14.67 6.17 7.52
C ASN A 113 13.23 6.12 8.06
N ILE A 114 12.89 7.06 8.93
CA ILE A 114 11.57 7.15 9.58
C ILE A 114 10.43 7.36 8.58
N TYR A 115 10.66 8.08 7.49
CA TYR A 115 9.65 8.32 6.47
C TYR A 115 9.29 7.03 5.71
N GLY A 116 10.28 6.16 5.45
CA GLY A 116 10.05 4.83 4.89
C GLY A 116 9.21 3.96 5.82
N LYS A 117 9.44 4.03 7.14
CA LYS A 117 8.60 3.35 8.15
C LYS A 117 7.16 3.89 8.13
N ILE A 118 6.98 5.21 8.01
CA ILE A 118 5.65 5.84 7.94
C ILE A 118 4.88 5.36 6.70
N VAL A 119 5.44 5.53 5.50
CA VAL A 119 4.72 5.16 4.26
C VAL A 119 4.51 3.67 4.15
N SER A 120 5.48 2.85 4.55
CA SER A 120 5.35 1.39 4.61
C SER A 120 4.18 0.96 5.50
N SER A 121 4.05 1.55 6.69
CA SER A 121 2.92 1.28 7.59
C SER A 121 1.60 1.81 7.03
N ALA A 122 1.61 2.97 6.39
CA ALA A 122 0.41 3.60 5.83
C ALA A 122 -0.17 2.83 4.63
N ASP A 123 0.68 2.19 3.83
CA ASP A 123 0.25 1.37 2.68
C ASP A 123 -0.31 -0.02 3.09
N ARG A 124 -0.37 -0.36 4.37
CA ARG A 124 -1.03 -1.60 4.83
C ARG A 124 -2.53 -1.49 4.63
N ASN A 125 -3.10 -2.48 3.93
CA ASN A 125 -4.54 -2.57 3.77
C ASN A 125 -5.21 -2.99 5.09
N THR A 126 -6.28 -2.31 5.47
CA THR A 126 -7.09 -2.59 6.65
C THR A 126 -8.53 -2.99 6.30
N ASP A 127 -8.88 -3.02 5.02
CA ASP A 127 -10.19 -3.41 4.52
C ASP A 127 -10.17 -4.87 4.04
N ILE A 128 -10.86 -5.74 4.76
CA ILE A 128 -10.96 -7.17 4.47
C ILE A 128 -11.51 -7.43 3.06
N ASN A 129 -12.54 -6.70 2.64
CA ASN A 129 -13.13 -6.92 1.31
C ASN A 129 -12.14 -6.57 0.19
N LYS A 130 -11.39 -5.47 0.35
CA LYS A 130 -10.31 -5.12 -0.57
C LYS A 130 -9.20 -6.17 -0.57
N MET A 131 -8.85 -6.74 0.60
CA MET A 131 -7.85 -7.81 0.70
C MET A 131 -8.30 -9.08 -0.02
N LEU A 132 -9.53 -9.53 0.21
CA LEU A 132 -10.10 -10.72 -0.43
C LEU A 132 -10.10 -10.55 -1.96
N GLY A 133 -10.57 -9.41 -2.46
CA GLY A 133 -10.57 -9.11 -3.89
C GLY A 133 -9.17 -9.10 -4.49
N ARG A 134 -8.25 -8.34 -3.89
CA ARG A 134 -6.86 -8.22 -4.40
C ARG A 134 -6.11 -9.55 -4.43
N VAL A 135 -6.22 -10.38 -3.38
CA VAL A 135 -5.53 -11.67 -3.35
C VAL A 135 -6.12 -12.64 -4.37
N TYR A 136 -7.44 -12.67 -4.51
CA TYR A 136 -8.11 -13.51 -5.50
C TYR A 136 -7.75 -13.08 -6.94
N ASP A 137 -7.84 -11.79 -7.25
CA ASP A 137 -7.53 -11.25 -8.58
C ASP A 137 -6.03 -11.45 -8.92
N TYR A 138 -5.14 -11.35 -7.95
CA TYR A 138 -3.71 -11.65 -8.10
C TYR A 138 -3.48 -13.11 -8.51
N HIS A 139 -4.08 -14.07 -7.79
CA HIS A 139 -3.92 -15.49 -8.12
C HIS A 139 -4.60 -15.85 -9.45
N ARG A 140 -5.75 -15.25 -9.76
CA ARG A 140 -6.42 -15.42 -11.04
C ARG A 140 -5.58 -14.93 -12.22
N HIS A 141 -4.87 -13.83 -12.03
CA HIS A 141 -3.94 -13.30 -13.04
C HIS A 141 -2.73 -14.22 -13.25
N LEU A 142 -2.16 -14.75 -12.17
CA LEU A 142 -1.00 -15.66 -12.26
C LEU A 142 -1.37 -17.04 -12.81
N TYR A 143 -2.58 -17.52 -12.51
CA TYR A 143 -3.04 -18.87 -12.83
C TYR A 143 -4.42 -18.81 -13.48
N PRO A 144 -4.52 -18.31 -14.73
CA PRO A 144 -5.80 -18.08 -15.40
C PRO A 144 -6.63 -19.37 -15.58
N ASP A 145 -5.97 -20.52 -15.75
CA ASP A 145 -6.59 -21.82 -15.98
C ASP A 145 -6.83 -22.65 -14.70
N MET A 146 -6.46 -22.10 -13.51
CA MET A 146 -6.65 -22.80 -12.24
C MET A 146 -8.12 -22.87 -11.86
N GLU A 147 -8.55 -24.05 -11.39
CA GLU A 147 -9.90 -24.26 -10.86
C GLU A 147 -10.23 -23.31 -9.71
N GLU A 148 -11.48 -22.81 -9.63
CA GLU A 148 -11.88 -21.76 -8.70
C GLU A 148 -11.62 -22.13 -7.23
N ASN A 149 -11.91 -23.38 -6.84
CA ASN A 149 -11.70 -23.83 -5.46
C ASN A 149 -10.20 -23.87 -5.07
N GLN A 150 -9.35 -24.26 -6.02
CA GLN A 150 -7.89 -24.25 -5.83
C GLN A 150 -7.38 -22.81 -5.69
N LEU A 151 -7.88 -21.91 -6.51
CA LEU A 151 -7.52 -20.49 -6.50
C LEU A 151 -7.92 -19.81 -5.19
N ILE A 152 -9.08 -20.18 -4.63
CA ILE A 152 -9.54 -19.72 -3.33
C ILE A 152 -8.61 -20.24 -2.22
N GLU A 153 -8.19 -21.51 -2.28
CA GLU A 153 -7.27 -22.08 -1.29
C GLU A 153 -5.88 -21.39 -1.35
N GLU A 154 -5.32 -21.16 -2.55
CA GLU A 154 -4.08 -20.38 -2.72
C GLU A 154 -4.21 -18.97 -2.14
N SER A 155 -5.36 -18.34 -2.33
CA SER A 155 -5.67 -17.03 -1.75
C SER A 155 -5.68 -17.08 -0.22
N ARG A 156 -6.25 -18.12 0.39
CA ARG A 156 -6.25 -18.34 1.84
C ARG A 156 -4.82 -18.50 2.37
N VAL A 157 -4.02 -19.34 1.73
CA VAL A 157 -2.62 -19.59 2.12
C VAL A 157 -1.80 -18.29 2.02
N HIS A 158 -2.00 -17.52 0.96
CA HIS A 158 -1.33 -16.23 0.77
C HIS A 158 -1.71 -15.23 1.88
N LEU A 159 -3.01 -15.10 2.20
CA LEU A 159 -3.45 -14.21 3.28
C LEU A 159 -2.82 -14.60 4.61
N ARG A 160 -2.80 -15.89 4.95
CA ARG A 160 -2.14 -16.37 6.17
C ARG A 160 -0.65 -16.06 6.19
N LYS A 161 0.08 -16.36 5.11
CA LYS A 161 1.51 -16.07 4.99
C LYS A 161 1.82 -14.57 5.17
N LYS A 162 0.92 -13.72 4.71
CA LYS A 162 1.12 -12.27 4.74
C LYS A 162 0.69 -11.64 6.07
N TYR A 163 -0.46 -12.06 6.61
CA TYR A 163 -1.16 -11.37 7.69
C TYR A 163 -1.31 -12.19 8.98
N SER A 164 -0.75 -13.41 9.08
CA SER A 164 -0.67 -14.08 10.38
C SER A 164 0.20 -13.30 11.36
N PRO A 165 0.17 -13.59 12.67
CA PRO A 165 1.01 -12.91 13.66
C PRO A 165 2.50 -12.90 13.28
N ASP A 166 2.99 -13.98 12.64
CA ASP A 166 4.36 -14.10 12.13
C ASP A 166 4.49 -13.68 10.66
N GLY A 167 3.41 -13.16 10.06
CA GLY A 167 3.37 -12.76 8.66
C GLY A 167 4.18 -11.50 8.38
N TYR A 168 4.74 -11.42 7.18
CA TYR A 168 5.63 -10.30 6.84
C TYR A 168 4.95 -8.92 6.84
N ALA A 169 3.62 -8.83 6.68
CA ALA A 169 2.91 -7.56 6.80
C ALA A 169 2.70 -7.15 8.27
N ALA A 170 2.51 -8.11 9.17
CA ALA A 170 2.38 -7.84 10.60
C ALA A 170 3.73 -7.41 11.20
N SER A 171 4.81 -8.14 10.88
CA SER A 171 6.15 -7.87 11.41
C SER A 171 6.78 -6.56 10.90
N THR A 172 6.22 -5.95 9.86
CA THR A 172 6.70 -4.69 9.28
C THR A 172 5.77 -3.50 9.54
N MET A 173 4.91 -3.58 10.57
CA MET A 173 4.13 -2.46 11.08
C MET A 173 4.94 -1.73 12.15
N TYR A 174 5.28 -0.45 11.90
CA TYR A 174 6.21 0.31 12.73
C TYR A 174 5.51 1.29 13.68
N PHE A 175 4.19 1.43 13.56
CA PHE A 175 3.38 2.36 14.35
C PHE A 175 2.12 1.69 14.86
N ASP A 176 1.58 2.17 15.98
CA ASP A 176 0.32 1.69 16.51
C ASP A 176 -0.83 2.03 15.57
N ASP A 177 -1.57 1.01 15.15
CA ASP A 177 -2.77 1.12 14.33
C ASP A 177 -3.82 0.09 14.78
N PRO A 178 -4.80 0.49 15.59
CA PRO A 178 -5.87 -0.39 16.04
C PRO A 178 -6.65 -1.03 14.88
N ASN A 179 -6.88 -0.29 13.79
CA ASN A 179 -7.60 -0.82 12.63
C ASN A 179 -6.81 -1.95 11.94
N PHE A 180 -5.49 -1.85 11.92
CA PHE A 180 -4.65 -2.91 11.38
C PHE A 180 -4.62 -4.12 12.31
N ALA A 181 -4.55 -3.92 13.63
CA ALA A 181 -4.62 -4.99 14.62
C ALA A 181 -5.95 -5.77 14.53
N ASP A 182 -7.08 -5.06 14.44
CA ASP A 182 -8.40 -5.66 14.24
C ASP A 182 -8.47 -6.42 12.91
N CYS A 183 -7.86 -5.86 11.85
CA CYS A 183 -7.79 -6.52 10.55
C CYS A 183 -6.99 -7.83 10.60
N LEU A 184 -5.85 -7.86 11.29
CA LEU A 184 -5.06 -9.10 11.47
C LEU A 184 -5.87 -10.17 12.20
N THR A 185 -6.56 -9.81 13.30
CA THR A 185 -7.45 -10.70 14.03
C THR A 185 -8.52 -11.27 13.10
N ARG A 186 -9.15 -10.42 12.31
CA ARG A 186 -10.19 -10.83 11.37
C ARG A 186 -9.66 -11.75 10.27
N VAL A 187 -8.48 -11.46 9.70
CA VAL A 187 -7.84 -12.35 8.72
C VAL A 187 -7.56 -13.72 9.34
N GLU A 188 -7.06 -13.78 10.58
CA GLU A 188 -6.83 -15.04 11.26
C GLU A 188 -8.13 -15.84 11.42
N GLU A 189 -9.21 -15.21 11.86
CA GLU A 189 -10.52 -15.84 12.02
C GLU A 189 -11.04 -16.44 10.72
N ILE A 190 -11.13 -15.63 9.65
CA ILE A 190 -11.73 -16.04 8.38
C ILE A 190 -10.89 -17.06 7.62
N THR A 191 -9.58 -17.11 7.85
CA THR A 191 -8.66 -18.04 7.16
C THR A 191 -8.38 -19.32 7.97
N ARG A 192 -8.94 -19.46 9.18
CA ARG A 192 -8.68 -20.61 10.07
C ARG A 192 -9.19 -21.92 9.49
N SER A 193 -10.43 -21.95 9.01
CA SER A 193 -11.07 -23.11 8.40
C SER A 193 -11.04 -22.97 6.87
N PRO A 194 -10.46 -23.95 6.13
CA PRO A 194 -10.51 -23.96 4.67
C PRO A 194 -11.94 -23.98 4.12
N GLU A 195 -12.83 -24.78 4.75
CA GLU A 195 -14.22 -24.91 4.31
C GLU A 195 -15.01 -23.61 4.48
N ASP A 196 -14.84 -22.92 5.63
CA ASP A 196 -15.52 -21.65 5.89
C ASP A 196 -14.98 -20.53 5.01
N PHE A 197 -13.68 -20.52 4.76
CA PHE A 197 -13.07 -19.57 3.82
C PHE A 197 -13.54 -19.78 2.39
N LEU A 198 -13.69 -21.05 1.96
CA LEU A 198 -14.22 -21.39 0.62
C LEU A 198 -15.63 -20.80 0.46
N LYS A 199 -16.54 -21.03 1.42
CA LYS A 199 -17.89 -20.47 1.40
C LYS A 199 -17.87 -18.95 1.37
N LEU A 200 -17.09 -18.34 2.24
CA LEU A 200 -16.94 -16.87 2.29
C LEU A 200 -16.54 -16.29 0.93
N MET A 201 -15.57 -16.92 0.26
CA MET A 201 -15.06 -16.43 -1.03
C MET A 201 -16.04 -16.69 -2.17
N GLN A 202 -16.76 -17.79 -2.16
CA GLN A 202 -17.82 -18.06 -3.14
C GLN A 202 -18.93 -17.02 -3.04
N ASP A 203 -19.43 -16.71 -1.84
CA ASP A 203 -20.42 -15.66 -1.58
C ASP A 203 -19.87 -14.26 -1.97
N TYR A 204 -18.58 -13.99 -1.70
CA TYR A 204 -17.94 -12.73 -2.06
C TYR A 204 -17.86 -12.56 -3.59
N ASN A 205 -17.44 -13.60 -4.32
CA ASN A 205 -17.30 -13.57 -5.77
C ASN A 205 -18.67 -13.47 -6.46
N GLU A 206 -19.72 -14.11 -5.93
CA GLU A 206 -21.07 -13.99 -6.44
C GLU A 206 -21.59 -12.55 -6.33
N ARG A 207 -21.41 -11.92 -5.16
CA ARG A 207 -21.76 -10.51 -4.98
C ARG A 207 -21.02 -9.58 -5.94
N ARG A 208 -19.72 -9.83 -6.19
CA ARG A 208 -18.94 -9.03 -7.16
C ARG A 208 -19.50 -9.17 -8.58
N ARG A 209 -19.86 -10.39 -9.01
CA ARG A 209 -20.44 -10.63 -10.35
C ARG A 209 -21.78 -9.91 -10.51
N THR A 210 -22.64 -9.95 -9.50
CA THR A 210 -23.95 -9.28 -9.54
C THR A 210 -23.86 -7.76 -9.47
N ALA A 211 -22.84 -7.20 -8.82
CA ALA A 211 -22.62 -5.76 -8.77
C ALA A 211 -22.01 -5.17 -10.06
N SER A 212 -21.45 -6.03 -10.93
CA SER A 212 -20.81 -5.64 -12.20
C SER A 212 -21.70 -5.90 -13.43
N ALA A 213 -22.89 -6.50 -13.24
CA ALA A 213 -23.90 -6.76 -14.26
C ALA A 213 -24.97 -5.66 -14.29
#